data_027e1597ec675ef8bead6009f71fd54c
#
_entry.id   027e1597ec675ef8bead6009f71fd54c
#
_cell.length_a   1.000
_cell.length_b   1.000
_cell.length_c   1.000
_cell.angle_alpha   90.00
_cell.angle_beta   90.00
_cell.angle_gamma   90.00
#
_symmetry.space_group_name_H-M   'P 1'
#
loop_
_entity.id
_entity.type
_entity.pdbx_description
1 polymer ?
#
loop_
_entity_poly.entity_id
_entity_poly.type
_entity_poly.pdbx_seq_one_letter_code
_entity_poly.pdbx_strand_id
1 'polypeptide(L)'
;NLLVCLSLKNNYPIGKIGLGGWAAPYGVEMSPDPFGLILVFLISILGFLGIFYTSTFKNIEKNGILFFSLSMFLLGALQSICLSWDLFNMYVWLELSSICAFALIGYKTKEGAFAAFRYLLTSGIAGVLFLFGVGFVYSTTGTLNLTEITNSTTLNTTFVSGFVLITLSLLMKMALTPFHFWLPASYANSPN
;
A
#
# COMPACT_ATOMS: atom_id res chain seq x y z
N ASN A 1 1.14 7.37 -16.49
CA ASN A 1 2.35 6.51 -16.51
C ASN A 1 3.52 7.12 -17.29
N LEU A 2 3.70 8.44 -17.14
CA LEU A 2 4.82 9.18 -17.72
C LEU A 2 6.18 8.60 -17.27
N LEU A 3 6.27 8.16 -16.00
CA LEU A 3 7.47 7.55 -15.43
C LEU A 3 7.84 6.24 -16.11
N VAL A 4 6.86 5.40 -16.45
CA VAL A 4 7.08 4.14 -17.21
C VAL A 4 7.61 4.44 -18.61
N CYS A 5 7.02 5.44 -19.29
CA CYS A 5 7.47 5.85 -20.62
C CYS A 5 8.88 6.46 -20.61
N LEU A 6 9.22 7.24 -19.57
CA LEU A 6 10.56 7.81 -19.39
C LEU A 6 11.60 6.72 -19.08
N SER A 7 11.22 5.67 -18.34
CA SER A 7 12.10 4.55 -18.02
C SER A 7 12.47 3.72 -19.23
N LEU A 8 11.51 3.45 -20.09
CA LEU A 8 11.72 2.69 -21.31
C LEU A 8 12.60 3.43 -22.34
N LYS A 9 12.65 4.78 -22.27
CA LYS A 9 13.41 5.62 -23.18
C LYS A 9 14.89 5.80 -22.80
N ASN A 10 15.22 5.73 -21.53
CA ASN A 10 16.57 6.07 -21.01
C ASN A 10 17.27 4.84 -20.44
N ASN A 11 17.64 3.84 -21.22
CA ASN A 11 18.49 2.71 -20.82
C ASN A 11 19.04 2.77 -19.38
N TYR A 12 18.17 2.56 -18.37
CA TYR A 12 18.42 2.29 -16.95
C TYR A 12 19.75 2.72 -16.28
N PRO A 13 19.69 3.22 -15.03
CA PRO A 13 18.58 3.20 -14.11
C PRO A 13 17.85 4.54 -14.04
N ILE A 14 16.52 4.52 -13.95
CA ILE A 14 15.81 5.72 -13.53
C ILE A 14 16.30 6.02 -12.13
N GLY A 15 16.94 7.16 -12.02
CA GLY A 15 17.52 7.60 -10.76
C GLY A 15 16.44 7.67 -9.69
N LYS A 16 16.81 7.39 -8.45
CA LYS A 16 15.99 7.62 -7.28
C LYS A 16 15.47 9.05 -7.30
N ILE A 17 14.19 9.23 -7.04
CA ILE A 17 13.52 10.54 -7.04
C ILE A 17 13.23 10.89 -5.59
N GLY A 18 13.90 11.90 -5.06
CA GLY A 18 13.60 12.49 -3.75
C GLY A 18 12.35 13.37 -3.84
N LEU A 19 11.31 13.05 -3.07
CA LEU A 19 10.12 13.86 -3.00
C LEU A 19 10.42 15.17 -2.26
N GLY A 20 9.96 16.30 -2.82
CA GLY A 20 10.19 17.62 -2.25
C GLY A 20 11.61 18.16 -2.40
N GLY A 21 12.50 17.48 -3.17
CA GLY A 21 13.88 17.91 -3.41
C GLY A 21 14.86 17.61 -2.28
N TRP A 22 14.45 16.85 -1.26
CA TRP A 22 15.31 16.41 -0.15
C TRP A 22 15.87 15.03 -0.43
N ALA A 23 17.18 14.87 -0.24
CA ALA A 23 17.83 13.56 -0.34
C ALA A 23 17.61 12.73 0.95
N ALA A 24 17.77 11.39 0.84
CA ALA A 24 17.82 10.53 2.02
C ALA A 24 18.99 10.97 2.95
N PRO A 25 18.87 10.83 4.28
CA PRO A 25 17.79 10.18 5.03
C PRO A 25 16.59 11.10 5.35
N TYR A 26 16.64 12.39 5.00
CA TYR A 26 15.61 13.36 5.38
C TYR A 26 14.41 13.39 4.42
N GLY A 27 14.62 13.04 3.16
CA GLY A 27 13.58 13.00 2.14
C GLY A 27 13.08 11.59 1.86
N VAL A 28 11.81 11.50 1.47
CA VAL A 28 11.22 10.24 1.00
C VAL A 28 11.70 9.97 -0.41
N GLU A 29 12.32 8.83 -0.64
CA GLU A 29 12.74 8.39 -1.96
C GLU A 29 11.72 7.44 -2.60
N MET A 30 11.48 7.67 -3.88
CA MET A 30 10.82 6.71 -4.77
C MET A 30 11.87 6.13 -5.72
N SER A 31 11.85 4.82 -5.89
CA SER A 31 12.75 4.09 -6.79
C SER A 31 11.94 3.26 -7.76
N PRO A 32 11.72 3.73 -9.00
CA PRO A 32 11.03 2.96 -10.03
C PRO A 32 11.96 1.85 -10.57
N ASP A 33 12.01 0.74 -9.87
CA ASP A 33 12.68 -0.47 -10.35
C ASP A 33 11.85 -1.20 -11.42
N PRO A 34 12.44 -2.07 -12.27
CA PRO A 34 11.72 -2.77 -13.32
C PRO A 34 10.53 -3.58 -12.83
N PHE A 35 10.66 -4.25 -11.69
CA PHE A 35 9.61 -5.07 -11.12
C PHE A 35 8.45 -4.20 -10.62
N GLY A 36 8.74 -3.13 -9.88
CA GLY A 36 7.75 -2.16 -9.42
C GLY A 36 7.00 -1.52 -10.59
N LEU A 37 7.70 -1.18 -11.69
CA LEU A 37 7.07 -0.62 -12.89
C LEU A 37 6.11 -1.60 -13.58
N ILE A 38 6.45 -2.89 -13.64
CA ILE A 38 5.56 -3.94 -14.18
C ILE A 38 4.29 -4.02 -13.32
N LEU A 39 4.44 -4.00 -11.99
CA LEU A 39 3.28 -4.01 -11.07
C LEU A 39 2.42 -2.76 -11.23
N VAL A 40 3.01 -1.57 -11.32
CA VAL A 40 2.29 -0.31 -11.59
C VAL A 40 1.50 -0.39 -12.88
N PHE A 41 2.09 -0.93 -13.96
CA PHE A 41 1.41 -1.12 -15.23
C PHE A 41 0.22 -2.09 -15.11
N LEU A 42 0.41 -3.21 -14.45
CA LEU A 42 -0.64 -4.19 -14.21
C LEU A 42 -1.79 -3.63 -13.36
N ILE A 43 -1.49 -2.91 -12.27
CA ILE A 43 -2.48 -2.22 -11.44
C ILE A 43 -3.25 -1.18 -12.27
N SER A 44 -2.57 -0.45 -13.15
CA SER A 44 -3.18 0.54 -14.02
C SER A 44 -4.19 -0.08 -14.99
N ILE A 45 -3.83 -1.21 -15.62
CA ILE A 45 -4.73 -1.93 -16.55
C ILE A 45 -5.94 -2.46 -15.79
N LEU A 46 -5.73 -3.18 -14.69
CA LEU A 46 -6.83 -3.75 -13.91
C LEU A 46 -7.76 -2.66 -13.35
N GLY A 47 -7.18 -1.56 -12.86
CA GLY A 47 -7.94 -0.42 -12.38
C GLY A 47 -8.76 0.25 -13.48
N PHE A 48 -8.17 0.46 -14.66
CA PHE A 48 -8.88 1.00 -15.80
C PHE A 48 -10.06 0.11 -16.23
N LEU A 49 -9.82 -1.20 -16.35
CA LEU A 49 -10.87 -2.16 -16.70
C LEU A 49 -11.99 -2.20 -15.67
N GLY A 50 -11.66 -2.17 -14.36
CA GLY A 50 -12.64 -2.16 -13.28
C GLY A 50 -13.51 -0.89 -13.30
N ILE A 51 -12.89 0.28 -13.44
CA ILE A 51 -13.60 1.55 -13.52
C ILE A 51 -14.46 1.63 -14.79
N PHE A 52 -13.90 1.21 -15.93
CA PHE A 52 -14.62 1.16 -17.19
C PHE A 52 -15.85 0.24 -17.12
N TYR A 53 -15.68 -0.97 -16.59
CA TYR A 53 -16.80 -1.90 -16.38
C TYR A 53 -17.88 -1.28 -15.48
N THR A 54 -17.50 -0.72 -14.36
CA THR A 54 -18.45 -0.12 -13.41
C THR A 54 -19.18 1.07 -14.01
N SER A 55 -18.49 1.93 -14.77
CA SER A 55 -19.09 3.10 -15.40
C SER A 55 -20.08 2.75 -16.52
N THR A 56 -19.85 1.62 -17.22
CA THR A 56 -20.64 1.24 -18.40
C THR A 56 -21.81 0.34 -18.03
N PHE A 57 -21.61 -0.61 -17.12
CA PHE A 57 -22.57 -1.69 -16.87
C PHE A 57 -23.33 -1.57 -15.55
N LYS A 58 -22.95 -0.69 -14.66
CA LYS A 58 -23.65 -0.48 -13.39
C LYS A 58 -24.33 0.88 -13.36
N ASN A 59 -25.63 0.89 -13.04
CA ASN A 59 -26.33 2.12 -12.69
C ASN A 59 -25.76 2.64 -11.36
N ILE A 60 -24.84 3.60 -11.47
CA ILE A 60 -24.24 4.23 -10.33
C ILE A 60 -25.23 5.24 -9.78
N GLU A 61 -25.90 4.87 -8.69
CA GLU A 61 -26.83 5.75 -7.95
C GLU A 61 -26.14 7.00 -7.39
N LYS A 62 -26.91 7.85 -6.71
CA LYS A 62 -26.55 9.20 -6.19
C LYS A 62 -25.15 9.39 -5.57
N ASN A 63 -24.44 8.33 -5.18
CA ASN A 63 -23.12 8.37 -4.53
C ASN A 63 -21.95 7.90 -5.43
N GLY A 64 -22.13 7.87 -6.74
CA GLY A 64 -21.08 7.43 -7.68
C GLY A 64 -19.77 8.20 -7.56
N ILE A 65 -19.84 9.50 -7.26
CA ILE A 65 -18.65 10.35 -7.06
C ILE A 65 -17.77 9.78 -5.93
N LEU A 66 -18.36 9.40 -4.79
CA LEU A 66 -17.63 8.84 -3.66
C LEU A 66 -16.96 7.51 -4.03
N PHE A 67 -17.68 6.62 -4.72
CA PHE A 67 -17.15 5.35 -5.18
C PHE A 67 -15.93 5.53 -6.11
N PHE A 68 -16.04 6.40 -7.12
CA PHE A 68 -14.94 6.66 -8.05
C PHE A 68 -13.76 7.34 -7.36
N SER A 69 -14.02 8.29 -6.47
CA SER A 69 -12.95 8.97 -5.72
C SER A 69 -12.18 7.97 -4.85
N LEU A 70 -12.86 7.14 -4.08
CA LEU A 70 -12.21 6.11 -3.25
C LEU A 70 -11.45 5.09 -4.10
N SER A 71 -12.01 4.69 -5.25
CA SER A 71 -11.33 3.76 -6.17
C SER A 71 -10.06 4.38 -6.75
N MET A 72 -10.07 5.67 -7.11
CA MET A 72 -8.88 6.36 -7.60
C MET A 72 -7.81 6.51 -6.52
N PHE A 73 -8.19 6.85 -5.28
CA PHE A 73 -7.25 6.88 -4.16
C PHE A 73 -6.65 5.50 -3.86
N LEU A 74 -7.48 4.44 -3.92
CA LEU A 74 -7.00 3.07 -3.76
C LEU A 74 -5.96 2.70 -4.83
N LEU A 75 -6.24 2.97 -6.11
CA LEU A 75 -5.31 2.71 -7.19
C LEU A 75 -4.02 3.51 -7.06
N GLY A 76 -4.12 4.80 -6.70
CA GLY A 76 -2.96 5.64 -6.44
C GLY A 76 -2.11 5.13 -5.29
N ALA A 77 -2.73 4.70 -4.18
CA ALA A 77 -2.03 4.12 -3.03
C ALA A 77 -1.29 2.82 -3.41
N LEU A 78 -1.94 1.90 -4.13
CA LEU A 78 -1.33 0.65 -4.58
C LEU A 78 -0.13 0.89 -5.52
N GLN A 79 -0.24 1.84 -6.44
CA GLN A 79 0.88 2.21 -7.33
C GLN A 79 2.03 2.84 -6.54
N SER A 80 1.72 3.68 -5.54
CA SER A 80 2.72 4.34 -4.72
C SER A 80 3.48 3.37 -3.81
N ILE A 81 2.82 2.31 -3.31
CA ILE A 81 3.49 1.21 -2.59
C ILE A 81 4.58 0.58 -3.48
N CYS A 82 4.24 0.29 -4.74
CA CYS A 82 5.17 -0.36 -5.68
C CYS A 82 6.39 0.50 -6.04
N LEU A 83 6.31 1.81 -5.85
CA LEU A 83 7.40 2.75 -6.16
C LEU A 83 8.13 3.24 -4.91
N SER A 84 7.61 2.98 -3.72
CA SER A 84 8.16 3.48 -2.46
C SER A 84 9.47 2.77 -2.11
N TRP A 85 10.49 3.53 -1.72
CA TRP A 85 11.80 3.04 -1.30
C TRP A 85 12.16 3.43 0.13
N ASP A 86 11.13 3.78 0.91
CA ASP A 86 11.21 4.19 2.30
C ASP A 86 10.14 3.47 3.12
N LEU A 87 10.52 2.89 4.28
CA LEU A 87 9.62 2.07 5.11
C LEU A 87 8.43 2.86 5.66
N PHE A 88 8.63 4.11 6.06
CA PHE A 88 7.53 4.93 6.58
C PHE A 88 6.56 5.33 5.47
N ASN A 89 7.09 5.66 4.29
CA ASN A 89 6.28 5.96 3.12
C ASN A 89 5.44 4.74 2.67
N MET A 90 6.04 3.54 2.70
CA MET A 90 5.29 2.29 2.46
C MET A 90 4.14 2.11 3.46
N TYR A 91 4.39 2.37 4.75
CA TYR A 91 3.35 2.35 5.78
C TYR A 91 2.19 3.29 5.45
N VAL A 92 2.47 4.54 5.11
CA VAL A 92 1.44 5.55 4.80
C VAL A 92 0.55 5.09 3.63
N TRP A 93 1.14 4.59 2.56
CA TRP A 93 0.38 4.09 1.41
C TRP A 93 -0.39 2.80 1.71
N LEU A 94 0.17 1.91 2.54
CA LEU A 94 -0.55 0.72 3.02
C LEU A 94 -1.78 1.09 3.85
N GLU A 95 -1.68 2.09 4.73
CA GLU A 95 -2.82 2.57 5.51
C GLU A 95 -3.87 3.26 4.63
N LEU A 96 -3.46 4.13 3.70
CA LEU A 96 -4.38 4.77 2.77
C LEU A 96 -5.13 3.74 1.92
N SER A 97 -4.44 2.71 1.41
CA SER A 97 -5.09 1.63 0.65
C SER A 97 -6.13 0.88 1.48
N SER A 98 -5.82 0.61 2.74
CA SER A 98 -6.75 -0.05 3.69
C SER A 98 -7.97 0.82 3.96
N ILE A 99 -7.79 2.12 4.20
CA ILE A 99 -8.88 3.09 4.43
C ILE A 99 -9.82 3.12 3.22
N CYS A 100 -9.29 3.23 2.03
CA CYS A 100 -10.10 3.21 0.81
C CYS A 100 -10.84 1.89 0.62
N ALA A 101 -10.18 0.75 0.89
CA ALA A 101 -10.77 -0.58 0.73
C ALA A 101 -11.94 -0.81 1.70
N PHE A 102 -11.77 -0.56 3.00
CA PHE A 102 -12.90 -0.75 3.93
C PHE A 102 -14.02 0.28 3.73
N ALA A 103 -13.71 1.50 3.30
CA ALA A 103 -14.74 2.47 2.94
C ALA A 103 -15.56 2.01 1.72
N LEU A 104 -14.93 1.40 0.73
CA LEU A 104 -15.60 0.79 -0.42
C LEU A 104 -16.46 -0.42 -0.02
N ILE A 105 -16.00 -1.27 0.91
CA ILE A 105 -16.78 -2.42 1.41
C ILE A 105 -18.01 -1.95 2.17
N GLY A 106 -17.86 -0.95 3.06
CA GLY A 106 -18.96 -0.45 3.93
C GLY A 106 -19.94 0.50 3.25
N TYR A 107 -19.77 0.78 1.98
CA TYR A 107 -20.42 1.87 1.27
C TYR A 107 -21.94 1.78 1.12
N LYS A 108 -22.52 0.57 0.98
CA LYS A 108 -23.94 0.43 0.61
C LYS A 108 -24.82 -0.30 1.64
N THR A 109 -24.31 -1.28 2.35
CA THR A 109 -25.11 -2.22 3.14
C THR A 109 -24.70 -2.23 4.60
N LYS A 110 -25.62 -2.63 5.49
CA LYS A 110 -25.31 -2.78 6.93
C LYS A 110 -24.35 -3.94 7.16
N GLU A 111 -24.50 -5.02 6.41
CA GLU A 111 -23.65 -6.20 6.43
C GLU A 111 -22.24 -5.84 5.95
N GLY A 112 -22.15 -5.04 4.88
CA GLY A 112 -20.89 -4.46 4.40
C GLY A 112 -20.22 -3.55 5.43
N ALA A 113 -20.97 -2.71 6.13
CA ALA A 113 -20.43 -1.88 7.20
C ALA A 113 -19.84 -2.70 8.36
N PHE A 114 -20.46 -3.83 8.72
CA PHE A 114 -19.94 -4.74 9.74
C PHE A 114 -18.67 -5.47 9.26
N ALA A 115 -18.64 -5.90 8.01
CA ALA A 115 -17.45 -6.49 7.40
C ALA A 115 -16.30 -5.47 7.30
N ALA A 116 -16.59 -4.22 6.91
CA ALA A 116 -15.66 -3.12 6.89
C ALA A 116 -15.06 -2.83 8.27
N PHE A 117 -15.89 -2.88 9.32
CA PHE A 117 -15.44 -2.70 10.70
C PHE A 117 -14.44 -3.80 11.13
N ARG A 118 -14.72 -5.07 10.80
CA ARG A 118 -13.75 -6.18 11.05
C ARG A 118 -12.44 -5.96 10.31
N TYR A 119 -12.51 -5.53 9.05
CA TYR A 119 -11.33 -5.22 8.27
C TYR A 119 -10.54 -4.06 8.90
N LEU A 120 -11.21 -2.98 9.29
CA LEU A 120 -10.60 -1.83 9.95
C LEU A 120 -9.85 -2.24 11.22
N LEU A 121 -10.46 -3.05 12.09
CA LEU A 121 -9.81 -3.52 13.32
C LEU A 121 -8.54 -4.33 13.03
N THR A 122 -8.63 -5.29 12.10
CA THR A 122 -7.48 -6.13 11.75
C THR A 122 -6.37 -5.34 11.08
N SER A 123 -6.75 -4.47 10.13
CA SER A 123 -5.78 -3.60 9.46
C SER A 123 -5.15 -2.58 10.41
N GLY A 124 -5.93 -2.04 11.35
CA GLY A 124 -5.42 -1.11 12.36
C GLY A 124 -4.38 -1.77 13.27
N ILE A 125 -4.64 -2.99 13.77
CA ILE A 125 -3.66 -3.76 14.54
C ILE A 125 -2.40 -4.01 13.71
N ALA A 126 -2.55 -4.43 12.46
CA ALA A 126 -1.43 -4.65 11.55
C ALA A 126 -0.62 -3.35 11.33
N GLY A 127 -1.30 -2.21 11.16
CA GLY A 127 -0.65 -0.91 11.01
C GLY A 127 0.18 -0.50 12.23
N VAL A 128 -0.36 -0.71 13.43
CA VAL A 128 0.37 -0.46 14.68
C VAL A 128 1.62 -1.33 14.78
N LEU A 129 1.52 -2.63 14.47
CA LEU A 129 2.67 -3.54 14.45
C LEU A 129 3.73 -3.11 13.44
N PHE A 130 3.29 -2.68 12.24
CA PHE A 130 4.21 -2.16 11.22
C PHE A 130 4.97 -0.94 11.74
N LEU A 131 4.26 0.02 12.32
CA LEU A 131 4.85 1.27 12.81
C LEU A 131 5.83 1.02 13.97
N PHE A 132 5.52 0.12 14.90
CA PHE A 132 6.47 -0.30 15.94
C PHE A 132 7.71 -0.95 15.33
N GLY A 133 7.52 -1.82 14.32
CA GLY A 133 8.62 -2.43 13.60
C GLY A 133 9.53 -1.40 12.92
N VAL A 134 8.93 -0.40 12.25
CA VAL A 134 9.66 0.74 11.67
C VAL A 134 10.44 1.50 12.73
N GLY A 135 9.85 1.76 13.92
CA GLY A 135 10.53 2.42 15.03
C GLY A 135 11.75 1.65 15.53
N PHE A 136 11.67 0.31 15.62
CA PHE A 136 12.81 -0.53 16.01
C PHE A 136 13.93 -0.54 14.94
N VAL A 137 13.56 -0.61 13.67
CA VAL A 137 14.54 -0.48 12.57
C VAL A 137 15.22 0.88 12.63
N TYR A 138 14.44 1.96 12.74
CA TYR A 138 14.98 3.32 12.82
C TYR A 138 15.90 3.53 14.01
N SER A 139 15.56 2.99 15.18
CA SER A 139 16.39 3.11 16.40
C SER A 139 17.79 2.49 16.26
N THR A 140 17.95 1.55 15.33
CA THR A 140 19.23 0.84 15.11
C THR A 140 20.00 1.35 13.92
N THR A 141 19.31 1.81 12.88
CA THR A 141 19.94 2.22 11.61
C THR A 141 20.01 3.75 11.44
N GLY A 142 19.16 4.50 12.16
CA GLY A 142 19.04 5.96 12.00
C GLY A 142 18.42 6.41 10.68
N THR A 143 17.95 5.48 9.84
CA THR A 143 17.37 5.76 8.52
C THR A 143 16.20 4.81 8.23
N LEU A 144 15.28 5.23 7.35
CA LEU A 144 14.18 4.41 6.85
C LEU A 144 14.28 4.10 5.36
N ASN A 145 15.30 4.65 4.70
CA ASN A 145 15.60 4.36 3.30
C ASN A 145 16.13 2.93 3.14
N LEU A 146 15.50 2.13 2.28
CA LEU A 146 15.84 0.71 2.12
C LEU A 146 17.31 0.50 1.67
N THR A 147 17.87 1.38 0.86
CA THR A 147 19.28 1.27 0.43
C THR A 147 20.24 1.53 1.59
N GLU A 148 19.97 2.54 2.40
CA GLU A 148 20.82 2.89 3.53
C GLU A 148 20.72 1.82 4.64
N ILE A 149 19.53 1.28 4.87
CA ILE A 149 19.32 0.15 5.77
C ILE A 149 20.17 -1.04 5.36
N THR A 150 20.18 -1.43 4.08
CA THR A 150 20.97 -2.57 3.61
C THR A 150 22.48 -2.35 3.75
N ASN A 151 22.95 -1.12 3.67
CA ASN A 151 24.37 -0.78 3.78
C ASN A 151 24.85 -0.66 5.24
N SER A 152 23.94 -0.36 6.18
CA SER A 152 24.27 -0.02 7.57
C SER A 152 23.95 -1.15 8.59
N THR A 153 23.38 -2.28 8.15
CA THR A 153 22.86 -3.31 9.05
C THR A 153 23.95 -4.06 9.81
N THR A 154 24.02 -3.79 11.10
CA THR A 154 24.47 -4.77 12.09
C THR A 154 23.23 -5.53 12.56
N LEU A 155 23.22 -6.86 12.36
CA LEU A 155 22.12 -7.74 12.82
C LEU A 155 22.13 -7.80 14.35
N ASN A 156 21.48 -6.86 14.98
CA ASN A 156 21.25 -6.89 16.43
C ASN A 156 19.80 -7.34 16.75
N THR A 157 19.55 -7.73 17.99
CA THR A 157 18.24 -8.25 18.41
C THR A 157 17.12 -7.25 18.17
N THR A 158 17.36 -5.95 18.35
CA THR A 158 16.37 -4.89 18.15
C THR A 158 16.00 -4.77 16.66
N PHE A 159 16.97 -4.82 15.76
CA PHE A 159 16.72 -4.82 14.32
C PHE A 159 15.88 -6.02 13.89
N VAL A 160 16.26 -7.23 14.35
CA VAL A 160 15.53 -8.46 14.05
C VAL A 160 14.10 -8.40 14.58
N SER A 161 13.90 -7.90 15.81
CA SER A 161 12.54 -7.69 16.36
C SER A 161 11.70 -6.75 15.52
N GLY A 162 12.29 -5.65 15.04
CA GLY A 162 11.62 -4.71 14.13
C GLY A 162 11.18 -5.38 12.82
N PHE A 163 12.09 -6.14 12.23
CA PHE A 163 11.80 -6.86 10.99
C PHE A 163 10.72 -7.93 11.16
N VAL A 164 10.71 -8.66 12.26
CA VAL A 164 9.67 -9.64 12.62
C VAL A 164 8.29 -8.95 12.75
N LEU A 165 8.22 -7.78 13.41
CA LEU A 165 6.96 -7.05 13.56
C LEU A 165 6.42 -6.54 12.20
N ILE A 166 7.30 -6.02 11.32
CA ILE A 166 6.92 -5.61 9.96
C ILE A 166 6.39 -6.82 9.18
N THR A 167 7.11 -7.94 9.23
CA THR A 167 6.72 -9.18 8.54
C THR A 167 5.36 -9.67 9.05
N LEU A 168 5.15 -9.73 10.36
CA LEU A 168 3.88 -10.12 10.96
C LEU A 168 2.72 -9.21 10.50
N SER A 169 2.94 -7.91 10.48
CA SER A 169 1.97 -6.94 9.96
C SER A 169 1.59 -7.23 8.50
N LEU A 170 2.58 -7.47 7.65
CA LEU A 170 2.33 -7.79 6.24
C LEU A 170 1.57 -9.12 6.08
N LEU A 171 1.90 -10.17 6.87
CA LEU A 171 1.15 -11.42 6.87
C LEU A 171 -0.32 -11.21 7.24
N MET A 172 -0.61 -10.33 8.21
CA MET A 172 -1.98 -9.97 8.58
C MET A 172 -2.71 -9.22 7.45
N LYS A 173 -2.05 -8.27 6.79
CA LYS A 173 -2.61 -7.50 5.66
C LYS A 173 -2.83 -8.38 4.42
N MET A 174 -1.98 -9.37 4.20
CA MET A 174 -2.12 -10.36 3.11
C MET A 174 -3.15 -11.46 3.42
N ALA A 175 -3.79 -11.41 4.59
CA ALA A 175 -4.74 -12.44 5.05
C ALA A 175 -4.19 -13.88 4.98
N LEU A 176 -2.90 -14.07 5.28
CA LEU A 176 -2.32 -15.40 5.38
C LEU A 176 -2.78 -16.11 6.64
N THR A 177 -2.93 -17.43 6.58
CA THR A 177 -3.30 -18.25 7.74
C THR A 177 -2.28 -18.07 8.87
N PRO A 178 -2.69 -17.76 10.12
CA PRO A 178 -4.06 -17.81 10.68
C PRO A 178 -4.86 -16.49 10.58
N PHE A 179 -4.35 -15.44 9.98
CA PHE A 179 -4.93 -14.07 10.01
C PHE A 179 -5.98 -13.80 8.93
N HIS A 180 -6.47 -14.81 8.24
CA HIS A 180 -7.40 -14.67 7.09
C HIS A 180 -8.88 -14.44 7.47
N PHE A 181 -9.24 -14.46 8.74
CA PHE A 181 -10.65 -14.45 9.22
C PHE A 181 -11.47 -13.23 8.79
N TRP A 182 -10.84 -12.10 8.51
CA TRP A 182 -11.51 -10.89 8.04
C TRP A 182 -11.85 -10.92 6.54
N LEU A 183 -11.10 -11.67 5.73
CA LEU A 183 -11.17 -11.66 4.28
C LEU A 183 -12.50 -12.23 3.72
N PRO A 184 -12.99 -13.41 4.14
CA PRO A 184 -14.24 -13.98 3.59
C PRO A 184 -15.44 -13.07 3.82
N ALA A 185 -15.55 -12.46 5.00
CA ALA A 185 -16.63 -11.54 5.32
C ALA A 185 -16.58 -10.27 4.47
N SER A 186 -15.38 -9.76 4.20
CA SER A 186 -15.16 -8.56 3.36
C SER A 186 -15.58 -8.80 1.92
N TYR A 187 -15.20 -9.94 1.33
CA TYR A 187 -15.59 -10.27 -0.05
C TYR A 187 -17.05 -10.62 -0.20
N ALA A 188 -17.63 -11.40 0.73
CA ALA A 188 -19.03 -11.80 0.66
C ALA A 188 -20.02 -10.63 0.77
N ASN A 189 -19.66 -9.58 1.49
CA ASN A 189 -20.55 -8.45 1.78
C ASN A 189 -20.15 -7.16 1.05
N SER A 190 -19.13 -7.20 0.18
CA SER A 190 -18.84 -6.05 -0.65
C SER A 190 -19.95 -5.82 -1.70
N PRO A 191 -20.23 -4.57 -2.07
CA PRO A 191 -21.25 -4.26 -3.06
C PRO A 191 -20.91 -4.89 -4.42
N ASN A 192 -21.87 -5.64 -4.97
CA ASN A 192 -21.78 -6.21 -6.34
C ASN A 192 -21.99 -5.15 -7.39
#